data_9050ad7ca0a2b1cab2183303c142ecae
#
_entry.id   9050ad7ca0a2b1cab2183303c142ecae
#
_cell.length_a   1.000
_cell.length_b   1.000
_cell.length_c   1.000
_cell.angle_alpha   90.00
_cell.angle_beta   90.00
_cell.angle_gamma   90.00
#
_symmetry.space_group_name_H-M   'P 1'
#
loop_
_entity.id
_entity.type
_entity.pdbx_description
1 polymer ?
#
loop_
_entity_poly.entity_id
_entity_poly.type
_entity_poly.pdbx_seq_one_letter_code
_entity_poly.pdbx_strand_id
1 'polypeptide(L)'
;EWDKTKSYYNHLRQLDYDVIGLSYYPMWHKAVGVLGATLDSLAVNFPDKEVMIVETAAYYSHEKDQWAKSADQYSEFYPISTEGQRIFTHELVAELRRHANVTGLFWWFPEENACGNTVTEGWLNRGLFDNRTGKSLPAMKEFSGFIR
;
A
#
# COMPACT_ATOMS: atom_id res chain seq x y z
N GLU A 1 8.34 3.63 -9.17
CA GLU A 1 8.79 4.42 -10.32
C GLU A 1 8.75 3.54 -11.58
N TRP A 2 8.05 4.00 -12.63
CA TRP A 2 7.77 3.20 -13.83
C TRP A 2 9.03 2.57 -14.46
N ASP A 3 10.11 3.33 -14.62
CA ASP A 3 11.32 2.82 -15.28
C ASP A 3 11.92 1.60 -14.58
N LYS A 4 11.93 1.59 -13.27
CA LYS A 4 12.40 0.44 -12.48
C LYS A 4 11.45 -0.76 -12.62
N THR A 5 10.15 -0.52 -12.50
CA THR A 5 9.13 -1.55 -12.68
C THR A 5 9.20 -2.15 -14.07
N LYS A 6 9.26 -1.29 -15.11
CA LYS A 6 9.41 -1.74 -16.50
C LYS A 6 10.67 -2.57 -16.73
N SER A 7 11.80 -2.09 -16.24
CA SER A 7 13.08 -2.81 -16.36
C SER A 7 12.99 -4.20 -15.73
N TYR A 8 12.49 -4.28 -14.51
CA TYR A 8 12.33 -5.55 -13.79
C TYR A 8 11.44 -6.53 -14.56
N TYR A 9 10.22 -6.15 -14.92
CA TYR A 9 9.29 -7.06 -15.61
C TYR A 9 9.67 -7.35 -17.05
N ASN A 10 10.42 -6.50 -17.73
CA ASN A 10 11.01 -6.82 -19.02
C ASN A 10 12.02 -7.98 -18.95
N HIS A 11 12.82 -8.06 -17.88
CA HIS A 11 13.72 -9.20 -17.67
C HIS A 11 12.98 -10.52 -17.42
N LEU A 12 11.75 -10.43 -16.89
CA LEU A 12 10.91 -11.59 -16.57
C LEU A 12 9.99 -12.02 -17.72
N ARG A 13 9.98 -11.31 -18.88
CA ARG A 13 9.04 -11.60 -19.99
C ARG A 13 9.11 -13.03 -20.51
N GLN A 14 10.25 -13.69 -20.37
CA GLN A 14 10.46 -15.06 -20.78
C GLN A 14 9.88 -16.11 -19.82
N LEU A 15 9.49 -15.69 -18.63
CA LEU A 15 8.89 -16.57 -17.62
C LEU A 15 7.38 -16.64 -17.83
N ASP A 16 6.83 -17.81 -17.56
CA ASP A 16 5.38 -18.01 -17.54
C ASP A 16 4.83 -17.60 -16.18
N TYR A 17 4.15 -16.45 -16.14
CA TYR A 17 3.49 -15.92 -14.94
C TYR A 17 2.23 -15.16 -15.34
N ASP A 18 1.24 -15.13 -14.44
CA ASP A 18 -0.06 -14.51 -14.70
C ASP A 18 -0.20 -13.14 -14.05
N VAL A 19 0.47 -12.93 -12.92
CA VAL A 19 0.26 -11.76 -12.04
C VAL A 19 1.55 -10.98 -11.83
N ILE A 20 1.44 -9.66 -11.94
CA ILE A 20 2.44 -8.68 -11.55
C ILE A 20 2.11 -8.18 -10.13
N GLY A 21 2.97 -8.52 -9.15
CA GLY A 21 2.86 -8.03 -7.78
C GLY A 21 3.64 -6.74 -7.59
N LEU A 22 3.00 -5.71 -7.01
CA LEU A 22 3.63 -4.44 -6.68
C LEU A 22 3.54 -4.18 -5.17
N SER A 23 4.65 -3.78 -4.56
CA SER A 23 4.63 -3.15 -3.23
C SER A 23 4.52 -1.64 -3.41
N TYR A 24 3.52 -1.02 -2.78
CA TYR A 24 3.31 0.42 -2.84
C TYR A 24 3.09 1.01 -1.46
N TYR A 25 3.96 1.94 -1.10
CA TYR A 25 3.90 2.68 0.16
C TYR A 25 4.04 4.17 -0.12
N PRO A 26 3.09 5.04 0.27
CA PRO A 26 3.13 6.46 -0.07
C PRO A 26 4.36 7.16 0.49
N MET A 27 4.85 6.74 1.67
CA MET A 27 6.03 7.31 2.29
C MET A 27 7.33 7.09 1.49
N TRP A 28 7.38 6.09 0.60
CA TRP A 28 8.57 5.78 -0.20
C TRP A 28 8.35 5.94 -1.71
N HIS A 29 7.09 5.81 -2.15
CA HIS A 29 6.76 5.75 -3.57
C HIS A 29 5.91 6.93 -4.05
N LYS A 30 5.75 7.97 -3.21
CA LYS A 30 5.01 9.20 -3.48
C LYS A 30 3.48 9.01 -3.49
N ALA A 31 2.75 10.05 -3.91
CA ALA A 31 1.30 10.05 -3.94
C ALA A 31 0.70 8.99 -4.87
N VAL A 32 -0.56 8.62 -4.63
CA VAL A 32 -1.32 7.59 -5.37
C VAL A 32 -1.34 7.83 -6.88
N GLY A 33 -1.36 9.08 -7.35
CA GLY A 33 -1.30 9.38 -8.79
C GLY A 33 -0.04 8.86 -9.50
N VAL A 34 1.08 8.71 -8.78
CA VAL A 34 2.31 8.10 -9.35
C VAL A 34 2.13 6.60 -9.53
N LEU A 35 1.40 5.94 -8.62
CA LEU A 35 1.00 4.54 -8.79
C LEU A 35 0.09 4.40 -10.01
N GLY A 36 -0.93 5.27 -10.14
CA GLY A 36 -1.87 5.27 -11.27
C GLY A 36 -1.15 5.32 -12.62
N ALA A 37 -0.20 6.25 -12.80
CA ALA A 37 0.61 6.33 -14.01
C ALA A 37 1.43 5.05 -14.27
N THR A 38 1.88 4.37 -13.22
CA THR A 38 2.58 3.08 -13.34
C THR A 38 1.62 1.98 -13.78
N LEU A 39 0.39 1.95 -13.25
CA LEU A 39 -0.65 0.99 -13.62
C LEU A 39 -1.10 1.17 -15.08
N ASP A 40 -1.30 2.42 -15.54
CA ASP A 40 -1.58 2.74 -16.94
C ASP A 40 -0.48 2.17 -17.86
N SER A 41 0.77 2.39 -17.46
CA SER A 41 1.92 1.91 -18.23
C SER A 41 2.03 0.38 -18.23
N LEU A 42 1.69 -0.30 -17.14
CA LEU A 42 1.63 -1.75 -17.07
C LEU A 42 0.54 -2.31 -17.99
N ALA A 43 -0.65 -1.71 -17.97
CA ALA A 43 -1.76 -2.14 -18.84
C ALA A 43 -1.38 -2.10 -20.32
N VAL A 44 -0.60 -1.09 -20.74
CA VAL A 44 -0.11 -0.97 -22.13
C VAL A 44 1.01 -1.96 -22.46
N ASN A 45 1.97 -2.15 -21.54
CA ASN A 45 3.18 -2.92 -21.81
C ASN A 45 3.03 -4.43 -21.51
N PHE A 46 2.06 -4.80 -20.68
CA PHE A 46 1.78 -6.17 -20.22
C PHE A 46 0.25 -6.41 -20.20
N PRO A 47 -0.42 -6.31 -21.37
CA PRO A 47 -1.90 -6.31 -21.43
C PRO A 47 -2.53 -7.63 -20.99
N ASP A 48 -1.76 -8.73 -21.05
CA ASP A 48 -2.24 -10.07 -20.69
C ASP A 48 -2.01 -10.41 -19.21
N LYS A 49 -1.49 -9.46 -18.42
CA LYS A 49 -1.15 -9.70 -17.01
C LYS A 49 -2.11 -8.99 -16.07
N GLU A 50 -2.51 -9.71 -15.03
CA GLU A 50 -3.17 -9.10 -13.88
C GLU A 50 -2.14 -8.34 -13.03
N VAL A 51 -2.61 -7.38 -12.27
CA VAL A 51 -1.79 -6.63 -11.31
C VAL A 51 -2.39 -6.74 -9.92
N MET A 52 -1.56 -6.97 -8.92
CA MET A 52 -1.96 -6.92 -7.52
C MET A 52 -1.05 -5.98 -6.75
N ILE A 53 -1.62 -5.18 -5.87
CA ILE A 53 -0.87 -4.50 -4.82
C ILE A 53 -0.69 -5.52 -3.69
N VAL A 54 0.46 -6.17 -3.67
CA VAL A 54 0.77 -7.27 -2.73
C VAL A 54 1.25 -6.77 -1.37
N GLU A 55 1.61 -5.49 -1.30
CA GLU A 55 1.95 -4.82 -0.04
C GLU A 55 1.59 -3.34 -0.12
N THR A 56 0.92 -2.85 0.90
CA THR A 56 0.73 -1.42 1.15
C THR A 56 0.49 -1.15 2.62
N ALA A 57 0.80 0.03 3.08
CA ALA A 57 0.40 0.56 4.39
C ALA A 57 0.58 2.08 4.43
N ALA A 58 -0.09 2.73 5.38
CA ALA A 58 0.12 4.14 5.71
C ALA A 58 0.06 4.35 7.22
N TYR A 59 0.79 5.34 7.70
CA TYR A 59 0.87 5.64 9.12
C TYR A 59 -0.45 6.22 9.66
N TYR A 60 -0.91 5.72 10.81
CA TYR A 60 -2.03 6.29 11.56
C TYR A 60 -1.60 6.96 12.87
N SER A 61 -0.38 6.72 13.33
CA SER A 61 0.15 7.28 14.55
C SER A 61 1.63 7.67 14.43
N HIS A 62 2.10 8.53 15.33
CA HIS A 62 3.50 8.96 15.40
C HIS A 62 4.39 8.01 16.21
N GLU A 63 3.94 6.82 16.51
CA GLU A 63 4.81 5.83 17.15
C GLU A 63 5.96 5.48 16.21
N LYS A 64 7.16 5.45 16.77
CA LYS A 64 8.35 5.09 16.01
C LYS A 64 8.32 3.61 15.67
N ASP A 65 8.61 3.30 14.44
CA ASP A 65 9.00 1.97 14.04
C ASP A 65 10.52 1.90 13.75
N GLN A 66 11.03 0.70 13.53
CA GLN A 66 12.46 0.51 13.26
C GLN A 66 12.95 1.17 11.96
N TRP A 67 12.03 1.55 11.06
CA TRP A 67 12.34 2.13 9.75
C TRP A 67 12.21 3.65 9.74
N ALA A 68 11.46 4.22 10.67
CA ALA A 68 11.26 5.66 10.76
C ALA A 68 12.39 6.33 11.56
N LYS A 69 13.08 7.29 10.95
CA LYS A 69 14.09 8.10 11.64
C LYS A 69 13.48 9.12 12.58
N SER A 70 12.30 9.63 12.24
CA SER A 70 11.51 10.55 13.07
C SER A 70 10.02 10.32 12.86
N ALA A 71 9.20 10.76 13.82
CA ALA A 71 7.75 10.61 13.76
C ALA A 71 7.12 11.29 12.53
N ASP A 72 7.73 12.37 12.02
CA ASP A 72 7.16 13.19 10.93
C ASP A 72 7.80 12.92 9.57
N GLN A 73 8.73 11.98 9.48
CA GLN A 73 9.54 11.73 8.28
C GLN A 73 8.70 11.49 7.02
N TYR A 74 7.50 10.94 7.16
CA TYR A 74 6.67 10.46 6.05
C TYR A 74 5.29 11.13 5.97
N SER A 75 5.14 12.32 6.54
CA SER A 75 3.88 13.08 6.53
C SER A 75 3.65 13.91 5.24
N GLU A 76 4.59 13.89 4.30
CA GLU A 76 4.56 14.77 3.11
C GLU A 76 3.28 14.62 2.27
N PHE A 77 2.77 13.41 2.09
CA PHE A 77 1.60 13.16 1.22
C PHE A 77 0.32 12.99 2.01
N TYR A 78 0.40 12.35 3.17
CA TYR A 78 -0.76 12.06 4.02
C TYR A 78 -0.40 12.37 5.48
N PRO A 79 -1.23 13.16 6.19
CA PRO A 79 -1.01 13.40 7.61
C PRO A 79 -0.94 12.09 8.39
N ILE A 80 0.00 12.00 9.34
CA ILE A 80 0.11 10.85 10.23
C ILE A 80 -1.02 10.92 11.26
N SER A 81 -2.14 10.32 10.92
CA SER A 81 -3.34 10.25 11.74
C SER A 81 -4.27 9.16 11.22
N THR A 82 -5.24 8.74 12.02
CA THR A 82 -6.27 7.78 11.60
C THR A 82 -7.07 8.29 10.40
N GLU A 83 -7.30 9.59 10.31
CA GLU A 83 -7.98 10.22 9.18
C GLU A 83 -7.06 10.28 7.95
N GLY A 84 -5.78 10.61 8.12
CA GLY A 84 -4.81 10.60 7.01
C GLY A 84 -4.65 9.19 6.41
N GLN A 85 -4.59 8.15 7.25
CA GLN A 85 -4.61 6.76 6.81
C GLN A 85 -5.91 6.42 6.06
N ARG A 86 -7.05 6.89 6.53
CA ARG A 86 -8.34 6.69 5.87
C ARG A 86 -8.37 7.35 4.48
N ILE A 87 -7.94 8.62 4.38
CA ILE A 87 -7.88 9.36 3.12
C ILE A 87 -6.97 8.64 2.13
N PHE A 88 -5.78 8.22 2.55
CA PHE A 88 -4.88 7.41 1.72
C PHE A 88 -5.57 6.16 1.19
N THR A 89 -6.21 5.40 2.08
CA THR A 89 -6.88 4.14 1.71
C THR A 89 -8.02 4.38 0.73
N HIS A 90 -8.81 5.44 0.95
CA HIS A 90 -9.88 5.86 0.05
C HIS A 90 -9.34 6.17 -1.36
N GLU A 91 -8.32 7.02 -1.45
CA GLU A 91 -7.71 7.40 -2.73
C GLU A 91 -7.06 6.21 -3.43
N LEU A 92 -6.38 5.35 -2.68
CA LEU A 92 -5.80 4.13 -3.22
C LEU A 92 -6.87 3.22 -3.83
N VAL A 93 -7.92 2.92 -3.09
CA VAL A 93 -9.03 2.07 -3.58
C VAL A 93 -9.69 2.71 -4.80
N ALA A 94 -9.95 4.02 -4.78
CA ALA A 94 -10.53 4.74 -5.91
C ALA A 94 -9.65 4.64 -7.16
N GLU A 95 -8.33 4.82 -7.00
CA GLU A 95 -7.37 4.69 -8.10
C GLU A 95 -7.32 3.26 -8.65
N LEU A 96 -7.18 2.25 -7.80
CA LEU A 96 -7.09 0.85 -8.23
C LEU A 96 -8.33 0.40 -9.02
N ARG A 97 -9.51 0.91 -8.65
CA ARG A 97 -10.78 0.61 -9.38
C ARG A 97 -10.82 1.14 -10.80
N ARG A 98 -10.02 2.13 -11.15
CA ARG A 98 -9.93 2.68 -12.50
C ARG A 98 -9.22 1.73 -13.47
N HIS A 99 -8.46 0.76 -12.94
CA HIS A 99 -7.64 -0.17 -13.71
C HIS A 99 -8.26 -1.56 -13.71
N ALA A 100 -8.82 -1.98 -14.85
CA ALA A 100 -9.57 -3.24 -14.96
C ALA A 100 -8.72 -4.49 -14.69
N ASN A 101 -7.42 -4.42 -14.93
CA ASN A 101 -6.46 -5.50 -14.69
C ASN A 101 -5.94 -5.56 -13.25
N VAL A 102 -6.33 -4.63 -12.38
CA VAL A 102 -5.97 -4.71 -10.96
C VAL A 102 -6.96 -5.59 -10.23
N THR A 103 -6.49 -6.71 -9.68
CA THR A 103 -7.34 -7.78 -9.11
C THR A 103 -7.12 -8.03 -7.63
N GLY A 104 -6.09 -7.43 -7.02
CA GLY A 104 -5.80 -7.65 -5.61
C GLY A 104 -5.21 -6.44 -4.89
N LEU A 105 -5.55 -6.34 -3.60
CA LEU A 105 -5.02 -5.33 -2.68
C LEU A 105 -4.79 -5.97 -1.31
N PHE A 106 -3.54 -5.97 -0.85
CA PHE A 106 -3.12 -6.54 0.43
C PHE A 106 -2.48 -5.46 1.29
N TRP A 107 -3.01 -5.31 2.51
CA TRP A 107 -2.41 -4.45 3.52
C TRP A 107 -1.32 -5.23 4.27
N TRP A 108 -0.16 -4.59 4.46
CA TRP A 108 0.95 -5.22 5.15
C TRP A 108 0.82 -5.07 6.65
N PHE A 109 0.65 -6.19 7.36
CA PHE A 109 0.36 -6.32 8.77
C PHE A 109 -0.88 -5.53 9.23
N PRO A 110 -2.08 -5.86 8.73
CA PRO A 110 -3.30 -5.16 9.13
C PRO A 110 -3.61 -5.30 10.62
N GLU A 111 -3.22 -6.44 11.23
CA GLU A 111 -3.49 -6.81 12.62
C GLU A 111 -2.37 -6.48 13.61
N GLU A 112 -1.32 -5.77 13.19
CA GLU A 112 -0.18 -5.46 14.03
C GLU A 112 -0.61 -4.75 15.33
N ASN A 113 -0.15 -5.26 16.45
CA ASN A 113 -0.46 -4.75 17.78
C ASN A 113 0.73 -4.88 18.75
N ALA A 114 0.66 -4.18 19.88
CA ALA A 114 1.66 -4.20 20.94
C ALA A 114 1.54 -5.48 21.78
N CYS A 115 2.07 -6.58 21.28
CA CYS A 115 2.00 -7.91 21.91
C CYS A 115 3.28 -8.33 22.66
N GLY A 116 4.28 -7.46 22.76
CA GLY A 116 5.58 -7.75 23.36
C GLY A 116 6.55 -8.50 22.44
N ASN A 117 6.22 -8.64 21.16
CA ASN A 117 7.08 -9.27 20.15
C ASN A 117 7.84 -8.21 19.36
N THR A 118 9.10 -8.00 19.70
CA THR A 118 9.94 -6.96 19.08
C THR A 118 10.16 -7.14 17.57
N VAL A 119 9.90 -8.31 16.99
CA VAL A 119 10.04 -8.54 15.56
C VAL A 119 8.87 -7.91 14.79
N THR A 120 7.64 -8.07 15.31
CA THR A 120 6.44 -7.54 14.68
C THR A 120 6.16 -6.10 15.08
N GLU A 121 6.48 -5.71 16.30
CA GLU A 121 6.26 -4.34 16.82
C GLU A 121 6.98 -3.21 16.06
N GLY A 122 7.83 -3.56 15.11
CA GLY A 122 8.44 -2.59 14.19
C GLY A 122 7.46 -1.86 13.27
N TRP A 123 6.17 -2.27 13.23
CA TRP A 123 5.15 -1.77 12.31
C TRP A 123 3.87 -1.25 13.00
N LEU A 124 3.90 -1.09 14.31
CA LEU A 124 2.76 -0.73 15.15
C LEU A 124 1.94 0.48 14.71
N ASN A 125 2.55 1.39 13.98
CA ASN A 125 1.93 2.64 13.53
C ASN A 125 1.19 2.54 12.19
N ARG A 126 1.07 1.35 11.59
CA ARG A 126 0.56 1.15 10.22
C ARG A 126 -0.57 0.14 10.09
N GLY A 127 -0.94 -0.55 11.16
CA GLY A 127 -2.03 -1.51 11.15
C GLY A 127 -3.40 -0.90 10.79
N LEU A 128 -4.40 -1.75 10.61
CA LEU A 128 -5.80 -1.36 10.40
C LEU A 128 -6.63 -1.44 11.69
N PHE A 129 -5.97 -1.80 12.79
CA PHE A 129 -6.52 -1.80 14.13
C PHE A 129 -5.65 -0.92 15.02
N ASP A 130 -6.30 -0.22 15.94
CA ASP A 130 -5.57 0.52 16.97
C ASP A 130 -4.80 -0.47 17.84
N ASN A 131 -3.49 -0.29 17.92
CA ASN A 131 -2.57 -1.26 18.54
C ASN A 131 -2.72 -1.41 20.06
N ARG A 132 -3.47 -0.51 20.72
CA ARG A 132 -3.71 -0.52 22.17
C ARG A 132 -5.08 -1.05 22.53
N THR A 133 -6.07 -0.74 21.70
CA THR A 133 -7.48 -1.08 21.98
C THR A 133 -8.01 -2.24 21.16
N GLY A 134 -7.32 -2.63 20.08
CA GLY A 134 -7.76 -3.64 19.12
C GLY A 134 -8.97 -3.25 18.30
N LYS A 135 -9.44 -1.98 18.39
CA LYS A 135 -10.57 -1.51 17.60
C LYS A 135 -10.14 -1.22 16.17
N SER A 136 -10.98 -1.58 15.21
CA SER A 136 -10.73 -1.26 13.80
C SER A 136 -10.65 0.27 13.57
N LEU A 137 -9.68 0.66 12.77
CA LEU A 137 -9.49 2.05 12.35
C LEU A 137 -10.42 2.41 11.19
N PRO A 138 -10.73 3.70 10.98
CA PRO A 138 -11.62 4.16 9.91
C PRO A 138 -11.21 3.65 8.51
N ALA A 139 -9.92 3.52 8.23
CA ALA A 139 -9.38 3.01 6.97
C ALA A 139 -9.91 1.62 6.59
N MET A 140 -10.22 0.77 7.57
CA MET A 140 -10.76 -0.58 7.33
C MET A 140 -12.03 -0.56 6.48
N LYS A 141 -12.88 0.45 6.63
CA LYS A 141 -14.14 0.57 5.89
C LYS A 141 -13.95 0.86 4.41
N GLU A 142 -12.85 1.53 4.05
CA GLU A 142 -12.58 1.93 2.67
C GLU A 142 -12.33 0.73 1.75
N PHE A 143 -11.89 -0.41 2.30
CA PHE A 143 -11.68 -1.64 1.52
C PHE A 143 -12.96 -2.20 0.90
N SER A 144 -14.14 -1.93 1.48
CA SER A 144 -15.40 -2.34 0.87
C SER A 144 -15.61 -1.71 -0.51
N GLY A 145 -15.00 -0.57 -0.77
CA GLY A 145 -14.99 0.07 -2.08
C GLY A 145 -14.17 -0.68 -3.14
N PHE A 146 -13.26 -1.58 -2.77
CA PHE A 146 -12.45 -2.36 -3.71
C PHE A 146 -13.21 -3.54 -4.32
N ILE A 147 -14.21 -4.07 -3.64
CA ILE A 147 -15.03 -5.19 -4.12
C ILE A 147 -15.79 -4.75 -5.39
N ARG A 148 -15.68 -5.55 -6.43
CA ARG A 148 -16.37 -5.34 -7.72
C ARG A 148 -17.58 -6.24 -7.86
#